data_a314ebc89a581d1fc1e629e1514c3ce6
#
_entry.id   a314ebc89a581d1fc1e629e1514c3ce6
#
_cell.length_a   1.000
_cell.length_b   1.000
_cell.length_c   1.000
_cell.angle_alpha   90.00
_cell.angle_beta   90.00
_cell.angle_gamma   90.00
#
_symmetry.space_group_name_H-M   'P 1'
#
loop_
_entity.id
_entity.type
_entity.pdbx_description
1 polymer ?
#
loop_
_entity_poly.entity_id
_entity_poly.type
_entity_poly.pdbx_seq_one_letter_code
_entity_poly.pdbx_strand_id
1 'polypeptide(L)' 'MKGKVKWFDAQLGYGFIQSEEVENDIYVHFSEIMMNGFKTLDKGDLVQFDYDSELKKAVNVYKIEQEEVETVA' A
#
# COMPACT_ATOMS: atom_id res chain seq x y z
N MET A 1 2.45 0.02 9.84
CA MET A 1 2.80 1.30 9.19
C MET A 1 1.73 1.66 8.18
N LYS A 2 1.41 2.92 8.07
CA LYS A 2 0.40 3.41 7.14
C LYS A 2 1.05 4.24 6.06
N GLY A 3 0.50 4.16 4.85
CA GLY A 3 1.00 4.94 3.75
C GLY A 3 -0.04 5.14 2.68
N LYS A 4 0.37 5.81 1.62
CA LYS A 4 -0.49 6.10 0.49
C LYS A 4 0.19 5.61 -0.78
N VAL A 5 -0.56 4.95 -1.64
CA VAL A 5 -0.01 4.41 -2.89
C VAL A 5 0.38 5.56 -3.81
N LYS A 6 1.64 5.61 -4.18
CA LYS A 6 2.13 6.60 -5.11
C LYS A 6 1.74 6.23 -6.54
N TRP A 7 1.96 4.98 -6.89
CA TRP A 7 1.45 4.40 -8.13
C TRP A 7 1.60 2.89 -8.05
N PHE A 8 0.83 2.20 -8.86
CA PHE A 8 0.88 0.74 -8.94
C PHE A 8 0.49 0.33 -10.35
N ASP A 9 1.24 -0.62 -10.91
CA ASP A 9 0.97 -1.13 -12.25
C ASP A 9 0.59 -2.60 -12.14
N ALA A 10 -0.69 -2.90 -12.40
CA ALA A 10 -1.20 -4.25 -12.23
C ALA A 10 -0.59 -5.23 -13.23
N GLN A 11 -0.18 -4.77 -14.41
CA GLN A 11 0.45 -5.64 -15.40
C GLN A 11 1.87 -5.99 -14.99
N LEU A 12 2.61 -5.03 -14.47
CA LEU A 12 3.96 -5.26 -13.99
C LEU A 12 3.96 -5.97 -12.64
N GLY A 13 2.89 -5.80 -11.87
CA GLY A 13 2.74 -6.46 -10.60
C GLY A 13 3.44 -5.79 -9.44
N TYR A 14 3.76 -4.50 -9.55
CA TYR A 14 4.41 -3.79 -8.46
C TYR A 14 4.14 -2.29 -8.52
N GLY A 15 4.51 -1.62 -7.45
CA GLY A 15 4.38 -0.18 -7.36
C GLY A 15 5.12 0.34 -6.15
N PHE A 16 4.74 1.54 -5.72
CA PHE A 16 5.41 2.21 -4.61
C PHE A 16 4.41 2.89 -3.70
N ILE A 17 4.74 2.90 -2.41
CA ILE A 17 3.95 3.51 -1.35
C ILE A 17 4.79 4.61 -0.72
N GLN A 18 4.15 5.72 -0.35
CA GLN A 18 4.78 6.78 0.41
C GLN A 18 4.25 6.75 1.84
N SER A 19 5.15 6.91 2.80
CA SER A 19 4.77 6.99 4.20
C SER A 19 5.56 8.11 4.86
N GLU A 20 4.93 8.79 5.81
CA GLU A 20 5.62 9.83 6.56
C GLU A 20 6.73 9.28 7.44
N GLU A 21 6.69 7.98 7.73
CA GLU A 21 7.67 7.36 8.61
C GLU A 21 8.93 6.92 7.87
N VAL A 22 8.90 6.89 6.54
CA VAL A 22 10.02 6.44 5.72
C VAL A 22 10.27 7.48 4.65
N GLU A 23 11.51 7.94 4.54
CA GLU A 23 11.84 9.03 3.65
C GLU A 23 11.70 8.66 2.18
N ASN A 24 12.13 7.45 1.82
CA ASN A 24 12.12 7.00 0.43
C ASN A 24 10.85 6.26 0.10
N ASP A 25 10.54 6.15 -1.20
CA ASP A 25 9.41 5.36 -1.66
C ASP A 25 9.61 3.89 -1.26
N ILE A 26 8.51 3.24 -0.91
CA ILE A 26 8.54 1.87 -0.40
C ILE A 26 8.01 0.95 -1.50
N TYR A 27 8.84 0.00 -1.93
CA TYR A 27 8.46 -0.96 -2.96
C TYR A 27 7.36 -1.90 -2.45
N VAL A 28 6.38 -2.18 -3.30
CA VAL A 28 5.33 -3.15 -2.99
C VAL A 28 5.09 -4.04 -4.20
N HIS A 29 5.09 -5.35 -3.98
CA HIS A 29 4.82 -6.35 -5.01
C HIS A 29 3.43 -6.93 -4.80
N PHE A 30 2.75 -7.31 -5.90
CA PHE A 30 1.36 -7.77 -5.77
C PHE A 30 1.22 -8.98 -4.85
N SER A 31 2.26 -9.81 -4.74
CA SER A 31 2.22 -10.97 -3.87
C SER A 31 2.06 -10.61 -2.40
N GLU A 32 2.37 -9.37 -2.03
CA GLU A 32 2.24 -8.91 -0.65
C GLU A 32 0.90 -8.23 -0.37
N ILE A 33 0.05 -8.11 -1.36
CA ILE A 33 -1.24 -7.45 -1.18
C ILE A 33 -2.25 -8.47 -0.67
N MET A 34 -2.83 -8.18 0.48
CA MET A 34 -3.75 -9.07 1.16
C MET A 34 -5.17 -8.72 0.73
N MET A 35 -5.65 -9.36 -0.33
CA MET A 35 -7.03 -9.19 -0.77
C MET A 35 -7.44 -10.40 -1.61
N ASN A 36 -8.73 -10.61 -1.72
CA ASN A 36 -9.28 -11.67 -2.52
C ASN A 36 -9.36 -11.25 -3.98
N GLY A 37 -9.16 -12.21 -4.89
CA GLY A 37 -9.30 -11.95 -6.30
C GLY A 37 -8.09 -11.23 -6.88
N PHE A 38 -8.35 -10.31 -7.79
CA PHE A 38 -7.29 -9.59 -8.49
C PHE A 38 -6.59 -8.61 -7.55
N LYS A 39 -5.30 -8.79 -7.40
CA LYS A 39 -4.52 -8.01 -6.43
C LYS A 39 -3.96 -6.78 -7.10
N THR A 40 -4.51 -5.63 -6.76
CA THR A 40 -4.08 -4.37 -7.33
C THR A 40 -4.32 -3.23 -6.34
N LEU A 41 -3.61 -2.14 -6.57
CA LEU A 41 -3.77 -0.91 -5.79
C LEU A 41 -3.95 0.24 -6.76
N ASP A 42 -4.65 1.28 -6.32
CA ASP A 42 -4.84 2.47 -7.12
C ASP A 42 -4.06 3.62 -6.50
N LYS A 43 -3.63 4.54 -7.35
CA LYS A 43 -2.94 5.72 -6.89
C LYS A 43 -3.80 6.46 -5.86
N GLY A 44 -3.20 6.78 -4.73
CA GLY A 44 -3.89 7.49 -3.68
C GLY A 44 -4.56 6.62 -2.64
N ASP A 45 -4.59 5.30 -2.84
CA ASP A 45 -5.18 4.40 -1.85
C ASP A 45 -4.40 4.46 -0.56
N LEU A 46 -5.14 4.43 0.56
CA LEU A 46 -4.51 4.30 1.87
C LEU A 46 -4.32 2.84 2.19
N VAL A 47 -3.15 2.51 2.69
CA VAL A 47 -2.80 1.12 2.98
C VAL A 47 -2.14 1.01 4.34
N GLN A 48 -2.31 -0.16 4.93
CA GLN A 48 -1.62 -0.57 6.14
C GLN A 48 -0.68 -1.69 5.74
N PHE A 49 0.54 -1.67 6.25
CA PHE A 49 1.53 -2.68 5.87
C PHE A 49 2.62 -2.79 6.92
N ASP A 50 3.41 -3.85 6.84
CA ASP A 50 4.63 -3.99 7.60
C ASP A 50 5.80 -3.60 6.70
N TYR A 51 6.76 -2.88 7.26
CA TYR A 51 7.91 -2.41 6.49
C TYR A 51 9.12 -3.29 6.75
N ASP A 52 9.65 -3.89 5.69
CA ASP A 52 10.88 -4.67 5.76
C ASP A 52 12.05 -3.72 5.49
N SER A 53 12.74 -3.31 6.55
CA SER A 53 13.78 -2.32 6.42
C SER A 53 15.04 -2.85 5.73
N GLU A 54 15.23 -4.15 5.74
CA GLU A 54 16.39 -4.73 5.04
C GLU A 54 16.19 -4.71 3.54
N LEU A 55 14.99 -5.08 3.10
CA LEU A 55 14.68 -5.14 1.67
C LEU A 55 14.04 -3.87 1.16
N LYS A 56 13.70 -2.94 2.06
CA LYS A 56 13.11 -1.65 1.72
C LYS A 56 11.79 -1.83 0.99
N LYS A 57 10.95 -2.74 1.48
CA LYS A 57 9.69 -3.04 0.83
C LYS A 57 8.59 -3.23 1.84
N ALA A 58 7.34 -3.12 1.34
CA ALA A 58 6.15 -3.35 2.15
C ALA A 58 5.77 -4.82 2.06
N VAL A 59 5.32 -5.38 3.18
CA VAL A 59 4.81 -6.76 3.24
C VAL A 59 3.49 -6.72 3.97
N ASN A 60 2.65 -7.73 3.73
CA ASN A 60 1.33 -7.84 4.36
C ASN A 60 0.51 -6.57 4.17
N VAL A 61 0.38 -6.14 2.91
CA VAL A 61 -0.25 -4.87 2.57
C VAL A 61 -1.75 -5.07 2.40
N TYR A 62 -2.56 -4.20 3.00
CA TYR A 62 -3.99 -4.22 2.76
C TYR A 62 -4.55 -2.81 2.79
N LYS A 63 -5.64 -2.61 2.05
CA LYS A 63 -6.27 -1.31 1.94
C LYS A 63 -6.99 -0.96 3.22
N ILE A 64 -6.94 0.33 3.58
CA ILE A 64 -7.68 0.88 4.71
C ILE A 64 -8.79 1.73 4.14
N GLU A 65 -10.04 1.50 4.58
CA GLU A 65 -11.13 2.37 4.19
C GLU A 65 -11.11 3.61 5.04
N GLN A 66 -11.25 4.70 4.39
CA GLN A 66 -11.22 5.96 5.11
C GLN A 66 -12.49 6.20 5.86
N GLU A 67 -12.49 6.43 5.75
CA GLU A 67 -13.33 6.96 6.11
C GLU A 67 -14.02 7.45 6.39
N GLU A 68 -14.14 7.04 6.36
CA GLU A 68 -14.63 7.27 6.47
C GLU A 68 -15.30 7.81 6.87
N VAL A 69 -15.43 7.64 7.07
CA VAL A 69 -15.90 8.02 7.37
C VAL A 69 -16.45 8.62 8.05
N GLU A 70 -16.25 8.59 8.41
CA GLU A 70 -16.64 8.99 9.08
C GLU A 70 -17.48 9.76 9.15
N THR A 71 -17.67 9.73 9.05
CA THR A 71 -18.29 10.29 9.10
C THR A 71 -19.23 10.72 9.27
N VAL A 72 -19.51 10.52 9.32
CA VAL A 72 -20.33 10.82 9.49
C VAL A 72 -21.02 11.07 9.97
N ALA A 73 -21.07 11.04 10.10
CA ALA A 73 -21.61 11.24 10.67
C ALA A 73 -22.42 11.68 11.08
#